data_9bab995e2b4661815506dd3dc63c6542
#
_entry.id   9bab995e2b4661815506dd3dc63c6542
#
_cell.length_a   1.000
_cell.length_b   1.000
_cell.length_c   1.000
_cell.angle_alpha   90.00
_cell.angle_beta   90.00
_cell.angle_gamma   90.00
#
_symmetry.space_group_name_H-M   'P 1'
#
loop_
_entity.id
_entity.type
_entity.pdbx_description
1 polymer ?
#
loop_
_entity_poly.entity_id
_entity_poly.type
_entity_poly.pdbx_seq_one_letter_code
_entity_poly.pdbx_strand_id
1 'polypeptide(L)'
;LVIVAVIAAFILSRTAFGRWVYSSGGNERAAELSGVPVKKVQIIVYMLSGVCAAIAGLVLSSQLTSAGPTAGTTYELTAIAAVVVGGASLMGGRGTVQGTLLGAFVIVFLADGLVIIGVSVYWQTVFTGSVIVLAVLLNSIKYGGAKRAG
;
A
#
# COMPACT_ATOMS: atom_id res chain seq x y z
N LEU A 1 2.11 -14.32 -6.42
CA LEU A 1 2.25 -12.86 -6.33
C LEU A 1 1.91 -12.19 -7.66
N VAL A 2 2.53 -12.59 -8.77
CA VAL A 2 2.31 -12.01 -10.12
C VAL A 2 0.83 -12.09 -10.54
N ILE A 3 0.18 -13.22 -10.36
CA ILE A 3 -1.24 -13.42 -10.71
C ILE A 3 -2.13 -12.42 -9.95
N VAL A 4 -1.94 -12.28 -8.64
CA VAL A 4 -2.71 -11.34 -7.81
C VAL A 4 -2.47 -9.90 -8.27
N ALA A 5 -1.22 -9.55 -8.57
CA ALA A 5 -0.86 -8.22 -9.05
C ALA A 5 -1.49 -7.90 -10.41
N VAL A 6 -1.49 -8.85 -11.35
CA VAL A 6 -2.12 -8.69 -12.67
C VAL A 6 -3.64 -8.52 -12.54
N ILE A 7 -4.28 -9.35 -11.71
CA ILE A 7 -5.73 -9.23 -11.45
C ILE A 7 -6.06 -7.87 -10.83
N ALA A 8 -5.31 -7.44 -9.80
CA ALA A 8 -5.50 -6.16 -9.16
C ALA A 8 -5.29 -4.99 -10.14
N ALA A 9 -4.24 -5.04 -10.95
CA ALA A 9 -3.96 -4.03 -11.96
C ALA A 9 -5.09 -3.96 -13.01
N PHE A 10 -5.59 -5.10 -13.46
CA PHE A 10 -6.69 -5.14 -14.40
C PHE A 10 -7.99 -4.57 -13.79
N ILE A 11 -8.33 -4.97 -12.57
CA ILE A 11 -9.51 -4.45 -11.85
C ILE A 11 -9.41 -2.93 -11.69
N LEU A 12 -8.28 -2.41 -11.21
CA LEU A 12 -8.12 -0.98 -10.98
C LEU A 12 -8.09 -0.15 -12.27
N SER A 13 -7.47 -0.66 -13.35
CA SER A 13 -7.27 0.11 -14.58
C SER A 13 -8.39 -0.02 -15.60
N ARG A 14 -9.11 -1.15 -15.60
CA ARG A 14 -10.05 -1.48 -16.68
C ARG A 14 -11.51 -1.58 -16.25
N THR A 15 -11.83 -1.59 -14.95
CA THR A 15 -13.21 -1.75 -14.48
C THR A 15 -13.83 -0.45 -13.98
N ALA A 16 -15.18 -0.43 -13.93
CA ALA A 16 -15.94 0.65 -13.31
C ALA A 16 -15.60 0.76 -11.80
N PHE A 17 -15.34 -0.38 -11.16
CA PHE A 17 -14.96 -0.44 -9.76
C PHE A 17 -13.66 0.35 -9.49
N GLY A 18 -12.63 0.19 -10.32
CA GLY A 18 -11.40 0.97 -10.19
C GLY A 18 -11.63 2.48 -10.28
N ARG A 19 -12.48 2.93 -11.21
CA ARG A 19 -12.86 4.35 -11.31
C ARG A 19 -13.57 4.85 -10.05
N TRP A 20 -14.44 4.04 -9.46
CA TRP A 20 -15.11 4.35 -8.20
C TRP A 20 -14.15 4.44 -7.02
N VAL A 21 -13.17 3.52 -6.96
CA VAL A 21 -12.11 3.56 -5.93
C VAL A 21 -11.31 4.86 -6.02
N TYR A 22 -10.86 5.26 -7.21
CA TYR A 22 -10.10 6.49 -7.39
C TYR A 22 -10.94 7.75 -7.11
N SER A 23 -12.19 7.80 -7.55
CA SER A 23 -13.07 8.95 -7.32
C SER A 23 -13.44 9.10 -5.84
N SER A 24 -13.76 8.01 -5.16
CA SER A 24 -14.08 8.03 -3.73
C SER A 24 -12.86 8.40 -2.87
N GLY A 25 -11.65 7.94 -3.27
CA GLY A 25 -10.43 8.31 -2.59
C GLY A 25 -10.02 9.77 -2.80
N GLY A 26 -10.38 10.37 -3.94
CA GLY A 26 -10.04 11.77 -4.27
C GLY A 26 -10.93 12.80 -3.58
N ASN A 27 -12.22 12.59 -3.63
CA ASN A 27 -13.23 13.41 -2.94
C ASN A 27 -14.50 12.57 -2.73
N GLU A 28 -14.65 12.08 -1.51
CA GLU A 28 -15.77 11.20 -1.11
C GLU A 28 -17.13 11.85 -1.35
N ARG A 29 -17.27 13.13 -0.98
CA ARG A 29 -18.54 13.85 -1.10
C ARG A 29 -18.92 14.13 -2.56
N ALA A 30 -17.94 14.48 -3.40
CA ALA A 30 -18.17 14.67 -4.82
C ALA A 30 -18.50 13.35 -5.53
N ALA A 31 -17.86 12.27 -5.16
CA ALA A 31 -18.14 10.93 -5.67
C ALA A 31 -19.57 10.48 -5.31
N GLU A 32 -20.00 10.68 -4.08
CA GLU A 32 -21.35 10.37 -3.60
C GLU A 32 -22.42 11.16 -4.37
N LEU A 33 -22.20 12.46 -4.57
CA LEU A 33 -23.08 13.33 -5.36
C LEU A 33 -23.13 12.92 -6.84
N SER A 34 -22.08 12.29 -7.35
CA SER A 34 -22.02 11.73 -8.72
C SER A 34 -22.62 10.32 -8.83
N GLY A 35 -23.27 9.83 -7.77
CA GLY A 35 -23.95 8.53 -7.79
C GLY A 35 -23.05 7.33 -7.51
N VAL A 36 -21.80 7.54 -7.06
CA VAL A 36 -20.90 6.43 -6.68
C VAL A 36 -21.33 5.89 -5.32
N PRO A 37 -21.56 4.58 -5.17
CA PRO A 37 -21.95 3.97 -3.89
C PRO A 37 -20.71 3.82 -2.97
N VAL A 38 -20.21 4.93 -2.42
CA VAL A 38 -18.94 5.02 -1.69
C VAL A 38 -18.85 4.00 -0.56
N LYS A 39 -19.88 3.84 0.24
CA LYS A 39 -19.90 2.85 1.34
C LYS A 39 -19.70 1.41 0.85
N LYS A 40 -20.33 1.04 -0.28
CA LYS A 40 -20.17 -0.30 -0.87
C LYS A 40 -18.74 -0.47 -1.40
N VAL A 41 -18.17 0.57 -2.02
CA VAL A 41 -16.80 0.54 -2.51
C VAL A 41 -15.81 0.34 -1.35
N GLN A 42 -15.97 1.06 -0.26
CA GLN A 42 -15.14 0.90 0.94
C GLN A 42 -15.22 -0.52 1.50
N ILE A 43 -16.43 -1.07 1.67
CA ILE A 43 -16.61 -2.44 2.18
C ILE A 43 -15.88 -3.45 1.28
N ILE A 44 -16.05 -3.36 -0.05
CA ILE A 44 -15.40 -4.27 -1.00
C ILE A 44 -13.88 -4.16 -0.93
N VAL A 45 -13.33 -2.93 -0.82
CA VAL A 45 -11.88 -2.71 -0.70
C VAL A 45 -11.33 -3.35 0.58
N TYR A 46 -12.01 -3.18 1.71
CA TYR A 46 -11.59 -3.82 2.97
C TYR A 46 -11.70 -5.36 2.90
N MET A 47 -12.75 -5.90 2.28
CA MET A 47 -12.86 -7.35 2.06
C MET A 47 -11.74 -7.89 1.20
N LEU A 48 -11.39 -7.22 0.10
CA LEU A 48 -10.28 -7.61 -0.76
C LEU A 48 -8.94 -7.53 -0.02
N SER A 49 -8.73 -6.49 0.79
CA SER A 49 -7.54 -6.37 1.63
C SER A 49 -7.42 -7.54 2.61
N GLY A 50 -8.53 -7.92 3.27
CA GLY A 50 -8.56 -9.08 4.16
C GLY A 50 -8.23 -10.39 3.47
N VAL A 51 -8.76 -10.61 2.26
CA VAL A 51 -8.44 -11.80 1.45
C VAL A 51 -6.97 -11.83 1.07
N CYS A 52 -6.41 -10.69 0.63
CA CYS A 52 -4.98 -10.60 0.31
C CYS A 52 -4.10 -10.85 1.55
N ALA A 53 -4.48 -10.33 2.71
CA ALA A 53 -3.77 -10.57 3.96
C ALA A 53 -3.81 -12.05 4.37
N ALA A 54 -4.96 -12.72 4.21
CA ALA A 54 -5.09 -14.15 4.46
C ALA A 54 -4.18 -14.99 3.55
N ILE A 55 -4.13 -14.68 2.26
CA ILE A 55 -3.23 -15.34 1.30
C ILE A 55 -1.77 -15.13 1.71
N ALA A 56 -1.40 -13.89 2.07
CA ALA A 56 -0.04 -13.58 2.52
C ALA A 56 0.33 -14.34 3.79
N GLY A 57 -0.59 -14.45 4.75
CA GLY A 57 -0.42 -15.22 5.98
C GLY A 57 -0.21 -16.72 5.73
N LEU A 58 -0.97 -17.31 4.79
CA LEU A 58 -0.79 -18.70 4.39
C LEU A 58 0.58 -18.96 3.76
N VAL A 59 1.03 -18.06 2.88
CA VAL A 59 2.37 -18.16 2.26
C VAL A 59 3.45 -18.06 3.33
N LEU A 60 3.35 -17.10 4.24
CA LEU A 60 4.31 -16.91 5.34
C LEU A 60 4.38 -18.13 6.26
N SER A 61 3.23 -18.66 6.67
CA SER A 61 3.15 -19.87 7.52
C SER A 61 3.76 -21.08 6.84
N SER A 62 3.59 -21.21 5.52
CA SER A 62 4.20 -22.29 4.74
C SER A 62 5.73 -22.16 4.68
N GLN A 63 6.28 -20.97 4.61
CA GLN A 63 7.74 -20.74 4.58
C GLN A 63 8.39 -20.98 5.96
N LEU A 64 7.73 -20.55 7.03
CA LEU A 64 8.28 -20.65 8.37
C LEU A 64 8.07 -22.03 9.01
N THR A 65 7.28 -22.92 8.40
CA THR A 65 6.86 -24.23 8.95
C THR A 65 6.29 -24.16 10.37
N SER A 66 5.97 -22.93 10.83
CA SER A 66 5.38 -22.65 12.14
C SER A 66 4.49 -21.42 12.09
N ALA A 67 3.40 -21.46 12.83
CA ALA A 67 2.51 -20.31 12.99
C ALA A 67 2.81 -19.63 14.34
N GLY A 68 3.65 -18.60 14.33
CA GLY A 68 3.87 -17.77 15.51
C GLY A 68 2.79 -16.68 15.62
N PRO A 69 2.22 -16.43 16.81
CA PRO A 69 1.19 -15.40 16.99
C PRO A 69 1.70 -13.98 16.73
N THR A 70 3.00 -13.78 16.76
CA THR A 70 3.68 -12.50 16.48
C THR A 70 4.22 -12.41 15.05
N ALA A 71 4.05 -13.46 14.24
CA ALA A 71 4.47 -13.44 12.84
C ALA A 71 3.66 -12.38 12.08
N GLY A 72 4.36 -11.46 11.43
CA GLY A 72 3.74 -10.36 10.67
C GLY A 72 3.51 -9.06 11.44
N THR A 73 3.86 -8.98 12.74
CA THR A 73 3.94 -7.68 13.43
C THR A 73 4.86 -6.75 12.66
N THR A 74 4.43 -5.51 12.41
CA THR A 74 5.10 -4.48 11.59
C THR A 74 4.94 -4.60 10.07
N TYR A 75 4.40 -5.70 9.52
CA TYR A 75 4.18 -5.85 8.07
C TYR A 75 3.19 -4.82 7.54
N GLU A 76 2.24 -4.37 8.35
CA GLU A 76 1.34 -3.28 8.02
C GLU A 76 2.09 -1.98 7.70
N LEU A 77 3.07 -1.60 8.52
CA LEU A 77 3.92 -0.42 8.28
C LEU A 77 4.77 -0.58 7.03
N THR A 78 5.32 -1.77 6.82
CA THR A 78 6.11 -2.09 5.62
C THR A 78 5.25 -2.02 4.35
N ALA A 79 4.00 -2.50 4.41
CA ALA A 79 3.07 -2.41 3.29
C ALA A 79 2.68 -0.95 2.98
N ILE A 80 2.42 -0.13 4.01
CA ILE A 80 2.17 1.31 3.84
C ILE A 80 3.38 1.99 3.22
N ALA A 81 4.60 1.70 3.72
CA ALA A 81 5.83 2.23 3.15
C ALA A 81 5.98 1.89 1.67
N ALA A 82 5.74 0.63 1.30
CA ALA A 82 5.82 0.17 -0.08
C ALA A 82 4.85 0.92 -0.99
N VAL A 83 3.60 1.13 -0.55
CA VAL A 83 2.57 1.84 -1.31
C VAL A 83 2.95 3.32 -1.48
N VAL A 84 3.45 3.98 -0.43
CA VAL A 84 3.84 5.40 -0.47
C VAL A 84 5.09 5.62 -1.30
N VAL A 85 6.13 4.80 -1.13
CA VAL A 85 7.35 4.81 -1.95
C VAL A 85 7.01 4.52 -3.41
N GLY A 86 6.02 3.64 -3.65
CA GLY A 86 5.47 3.34 -4.97
C GLY A 86 4.68 4.49 -5.61
N GLY A 87 4.56 5.64 -4.93
CA GLY A 87 3.94 6.85 -5.45
C GLY A 87 2.43 6.94 -5.29
N ALA A 88 1.83 6.11 -4.45
CA ALA A 88 0.43 6.28 -4.10
C ALA A 88 0.24 7.44 -3.10
N SER A 89 -0.85 8.18 -3.27
CA SER A 89 -1.17 9.31 -2.41
C SER A 89 -1.83 8.82 -1.10
N LEU A 90 -1.29 9.25 0.03
CA LEU A 90 -1.93 9.04 1.34
C LEU A 90 -3.26 9.79 1.50
N MET A 91 -3.44 10.87 0.73
CA MET A 91 -4.71 11.62 0.68
C MET A 91 -5.75 10.95 -0.21
N GLY A 92 -5.42 9.80 -0.82
CA GLY A 92 -6.30 9.05 -1.71
C GLY A 92 -6.34 9.53 -3.16
N GLY A 93 -7.15 8.88 -3.97
CA GLY A 93 -7.44 9.24 -5.35
C GLY A 93 -6.35 8.97 -6.38
N ARG A 94 -5.15 8.57 -5.96
CA ARG A 94 -4.01 8.32 -6.86
C ARG A 94 -3.15 7.16 -6.36
N GLY A 95 -2.73 6.33 -7.28
CA GLY A 95 -1.83 5.20 -7.03
C GLY A 95 -1.89 4.23 -8.20
N THR A 96 -0.89 3.38 -8.32
CA THR A 96 -0.85 2.33 -9.34
C THR A 96 -0.33 1.04 -8.72
N VAL A 97 -0.85 -0.10 -9.18
CA VAL A 97 -0.37 -1.41 -8.73
C VAL A 97 1.10 -1.61 -9.10
N GLN A 98 1.51 -1.15 -10.29
CA GLN A 98 2.91 -1.24 -10.72
C GLN A 98 3.83 -0.42 -9.81
N GLY A 99 3.43 0.80 -9.46
CA GLY A 99 4.17 1.63 -8.51
C GLY A 99 4.30 0.95 -7.15
N THR A 100 3.21 0.40 -6.63
CA THR A 100 3.21 -0.34 -5.35
C THR A 100 4.13 -1.56 -5.39
N LEU A 101 4.16 -2.32 -6.50
CA LEU A 101 5.09 -3.45 -6.67
C LEU A 101 6.55 -3.01 -6.65
N LEU A 102 6.87 -1.93 -7.38
CA LEU A 102 8.23 -1.37 -7.37
C LEU A 102 8.61 -0.85 -5.97
N GLY A 103 7.70 -0.18 -5.29
CA GLY A 103 7.90 0.26 -3.91
C GLY A 103 8.12 -0.89 -2.94
N ALA A 104 7.33 -1.96 -3.05
CA ALA A 104 7.52 -3.18 -2.25
C ALA A 104 8.88 -3.82 -2.52
N PHE A 105 9.29 -3.88 -3.78
CA PHE A 105 10.59 -4.42 -4.16
C PHE A 105 11.75 -3.61 -3.54
N VAL A 106 11.66 -2.29 -3.62
CA VAL A 106 12.67 -1.38 -3.02
C VAL A 106 12.75 -1.58 -1.50
N ILE A 107 11.62 -1.61 -0.80
CA ILE A 107 11.60 -1.76 0.66
C ILE A 107 12.17 -3.12 1.08
N VAL A 108 11.78 -4.21 0.42
CA VAL A 108 12.28 -5.56 0.75
C VAL A 108 13.78 -5.64 0.45
N PHE A 109 14.23 -5.12 -0.69
CA PHE A 109 15.64 -5.13 -1.07
C PHE A 109 16.51 -4.34 -0.08
N LEU A 110 16.00 -3.20 0.42
CA LEU A 110 16.67 -2.43 1.46
C LEU A 110 16.74 -3.21 2.77
N ALA A 111 15.63 -3.83 3.19
CA ALA A 111 15.59 -4.61 4.42
C ALA A 111 16.54 -5.80 4.36
N ASP A 112 16.51 -6.59 3.30
CA ASP A 112 17.40 -7.75 3.10
C ASP A 112 18.88 -7.32 2.99
N GLY A 113 19.15 -6.21 2.31
CA GLY A 113 20.49 -5.63 2.22
C GLY A 113 21.06 -5.27 3.59
N LEU A 114 20.26 -4.69 4.47
CA LEU A 114 20.67 -4.38 5.84
C LEU A 114 20.94 -5.64 6.67
N VAL A 115 20.19 -6.72 6.45
CA VAL A 115 20.42 -8.03 7.08
C VAL A 115 21.79 -8.60 6.66
N ILE A 116 22.10 -8.55 5.36
CA ILE A 116 23.36 -9.08 4.82
C ILE A 116 24.59 -8.34 5.39
N ILE A 117 24.48 -7.02 5.62
CA ILE A 117 25.54 -6.20 6.22
C ILE A 117 25.64 -6.42 7.74
N GLY A 118 24.76 -7.22 8.34
CA GLY A 118 24.77 -7.54 9.77
C GLY A 118 24.16 -6.46 10.66
N VAL A 119 23.36 -5.56 10.10
CA VAL A 119 22.64 -4.53 10.86
C VAL A 119 21.55 -5.16 11.72
N SER A 120 21.52 -4.83 13.02
CA SER A 120 20.52 -5.37 13.93
C SER A 120 19.08 -4.99 13.52
N VAL A 121 18.11 -5.86 13.86
CA VAL A 121 16.68 -5.68 13.54
C VAL A 121 16.13 -4.34 14.04
N TYR A 122 16.63 -3.84 15.18
CA TYR A 122 16.25 -2.54 15.74
C TYR A 122 16.61 -1.38 14.78
N TRP A 123 17.78 -1.39 14.21
CA TRP A 123 18.20 -0.39 13.23
C TRP A 123 17.42 -0.50 11.92
N GLN A 124 17.08 -1.69 11.49
CA GLN A 124 16.23 -1.90 10.31
C GLN A 124 14.85 -1.24 10.50
N THR A 125 14.25 -1.37 11.68
CA THR A 125 12.98 -0.72 12.02
C THR A 125 13.11 0.81 11.97
N VAL A 126 14.20 1.37 12.50
CA VAL A 126 14.49 2.82 12.43
C VAL A 126 14.64 3.28 10.99
N PHE A 127 15.37 2.54 10.17
CA PHE A 127 15.54 2.87 8.74
C PHE A 127 14.20 2.83 7.99
N THR A 128 13.41 1.77 8.18
CA THR A 128 12.09 1.65 7.57
C THR A 128 11.17 2.80 7.99
N GLY A 129 11.14 3.13 9.28
CA GLY A 129 10.40 4.28 9.79
C GLY A 129 10.86 5.61 9.19
N SER A 130 12.18 5.82 9.05
CA SER A 130 12.75 7.01 8.42
C SER A 130 12.34 7.13 6.95
N VAL A 131 12.37 6.03 6.20
CA VAL A 131 11.93 5.99 4.80
C VAL A 131 10.46 6.34 4.67
N ILE A 132 9.60 5.84 5.58
CA ILE A 132 8.17 6.19 5.61
C ILE A 132 8.01 7.69 5.83
N VAL A 133 8.67 8.27 6.83
CA VAL A 133 8.59 9.70 7.15
C VAL A 133 9.05 10.54 5.97
N LEU A 134 10.17 10.20 5.35
CA LEU A 134 10.68 10.91 4.16
C LEU A 134 9.71 10.81 2.98
N ALA A 135 9.16 9.62 2.72
CA ALA A 135 8.20 9.42 1.64
C ALA A 135 6.90 10.22 1.86
N VAL A 136 6.41 10.28 3.10
CA VAL A 136 5.25 11.09 3.49
C VAL A 136 5.53 12.58 3.33
N LEU A 137 6.71 13.06 3.78
CA LEU A 137 7.10 14.47 3.64
C LEU A 137 7.21 14.87 2.16
N LEU A 138 7.86 14.06 1.33
CA LEU A 138 7.99 14.31 -0.10
C LEU A 138 6.60 14.32 -0.79
N ASN A 139 5.72 13.40 -0.41
CA ASN A 139 4.36 13.35 -0.90
C ASN A 139 3.55 14.59 -0.48
N SER A 140 3.71 15.03 0.77
CA SER A 140 3.06 16.24 1.30
C SER A 140 3.53 17.51 0.59
N ILE A 141 4.83 17.66 0.34
CA ILE A 141 5.40 18.81 -0.38
C ILE A 141 4.91 18.84 -1.83
N LYS A 142 4.93 17.68 -2.50
CA LYS A 142 4.54 17.57 -3.91
C LYS A 142 3.05 17.87 -4.14
N TYR A 143 2.20 17.54 -3.17
CA TYR A 143 0.73 17.66 -3.31
C TYR A 143 0.12 18.75 -2.41
N GLY A 144 0.83 19.23 -1.37
CA GLY A 144 0.39 20.32 -0.50
C GLY A 144 0.46 21.71 -1.18
N GLY A 145 1.31 21.88 -2.19
CA GLY A 145 1.43 23.11 -2.96
C GLY A 145 0.23 23.41 -3.85
N ALA A 146 -0.51 22.40 -4.26
CA ALA A 146 -1.66 22.58 -5.18
C ALA A 146 -2.93 23.14 -4.50
N LYS A 147 -3.02 23.11 -3.17
CA LYS A 147 -4.18 23.63 -2.42
C LYS A 147 -4.09 25.11 -2.04
N ARG A 148 -2.97 25.80 -2.31
CA ARG A 148 -2.79 27.23 -1.98
C ARG A 148 -2.97 28.18 -3.17
N ALA A 149 -3.31 27.66 -4.34
CA ALA A 149 -3.48 28.46 -5.58
C ALA A 149 -4.92 28.40 -6.13
N GLY A 150 -5.93 28.32 -5.25
CA GLY A 150 -7.32 28.40 -5.63
C GLY A 150 -8.16 29.11 -4.60
#